data_85de252a5b47c165528953a6c82c7da8
#
_entry.id   85de252a5b47c165528953a6c82c7da8
#
_cell.length_a   1.000
_cell.length_b   1.000
_cell.length_c   1.000
_cell.angle_alpha   90.00
_cell.angle_beta   90.00
_cell.angle_gamma   90.00
#
_symmetry.space_group_name_H-M   'P 1'
#
loop_
_entity.id
_entity.type
_entity.pdbx_description
1 polymer ?
#
loop_
_entity_poly.entity_id
_entity_poly.type
_entity_poly.pdbx_seq_one_letter_code
_entity_poly.pdbx_strand_id
1 'polypeptide(L)'
;MAETTAFHPSFGQPDDEFIYTARVIGLDTTGPSVPVTVPPAAIHSLFTHRQWRAGMLLADAIFSGAANVAGRSVVELGAGTALPSIIAARCGAAQVVATDYDDEDVVSVMKKNVRRAVQDAAAAPITAVGQTWGRNCDDLLDLVPARKFDVVLLADCMWDQFSHADLIKTVTEVLARTPAARVYAVSGFHTGRDKIIHFIRRASQAGLVLASLDDYERWPAAEDGGAAWTDDTDTALEHASRIIELEMGGMTGDEHDDHIISIPTGRRRSFMPRDEPIGTRNRWLTVFSLGWT
;
A
#
# COMPACT_ATOMS: atom_id res chain seq x y z
N MET A 1 -25.09 25.03 8.70
CA MET A 1 -24.82 23.95 7.74
C MET A 1 -23.31 23.81 7.76
N ALA A 2 -22.79 22.73 8.34
CA ALA A 2 -21.35 22.47 8.35
C ALA A 2 -20.94 22.21 6.89
N GLU A 3 -20.03 23.00 6.36
CA GLU A 3 -19.37 22.69 5.09
C GLU A 3 -18.71 21.32 5.25
N THR A 4 -19.21 20.34 4.52
CA THR A 4 -18.54 19.06 4.35
C THR A 4 -17.28 19.33 3.59
N THR A 5 -16.17 19.50 4.29
CA THR A 5 -14.84 19.54 3.69
C THR A 5 -14.70 18.32 2.79
N ALA A 6 -14.43 18.55 1.51
CA ALA A 6 -14.32 17.48 0.53
C ALA A 6 -13.24 16.47 0.99
N PHE A 7 -13.63 15.20 1.10
CA PHE A 7 -12.70 14.14 1.52
C PHE A 7 -11.56 14.01 0.50
N HIS A 8 -10.33 14.20 0.95
CA HIS A 8 -9.14 14.08 0.09
C HIS A 8 -8.49 12.71 0.26
N PRO A 9 -8.10 12.02 -0.83
CA PRO A 9 -7.50 10.70 -0.79
C PRO A 9 -6.05 10.70 -0.29
N SER A 10 -5.43 11.86 -0.14
CA SER A 10 -4.06 12.05 0.32
C SER A 10 -3.98 13.13 1.41
N PHE A 11 -2.85 13.15 2.11
CA PHE A 11 -2.55 14.06 3.20
C PHE A 11 -1.18 14.72 3.02
N GLY A 12 -1.00 15.86 3.72
CA GLY A 12 0.23 16.66 3.72
C GLY A 12 0.45 17.44 2.44
N GLN A 13 1.31 18.43 2.53
CA GLN A 13 1.86 19.20 1.42
C GLN A 13 3.32 18.79 1.23
N PRO A 14 3.95 19.14 0.11
CA PRO A 14 5.40 19.00 -0.04
C PRO A 14 6.15 19.56 1.17
N ASP A 15 7.15 18.81 1.65
CA ASP A 15 8.00 19.14 2.79
C ASP A 15 7.32 19.15 4.16
N ASP A 16 6.01 18.86 4.27
CA ASP A 16 5.36 18.72 5.56
C ASP A 16 5.96 17.57 6.37
N GLU A 17 6.01 17.76 7.69
CA GLU A 17 6.36 16.72 8.65
C GLU A 17 5.16 16.43 9.57
N PHE A 18 4.91 15.17 9.84
CA PHE A 18 3.88 14.74 10.76
C PHE A 18 4.28 13.44 11.47
N ILE A 19 3.57 13.11 12.54
CA ILE A 19 3.74 11.84 13.24
C ILE A 19 2.56 10.94 12.89
N TYR A 20 2.85 9.81 12.24
CA TYR A 20 1.86 8.77 12.00
C TYR A 20 1.89 7.75 13.13
N THR A 21 0.71 7.35 13.63
CA THR A 21 0.56 6.27 14.60
C THR A 21 -0.23 5.12 13.99
N ALA A 22 0.39 3.95 13.88
CA ALA A 22 -0.25 2.75 13.36
C ALA A 22 -1.40 2.29 14.28
N ARG A 23 -2.43 1.65 13.71
CA ARG A 23 -3.59 1.14 14.43
C ARG A 23 -3.92 -0.30 14.04
N VAL A 24 -4.52 -1.02 14.95
CA VAL A 24 -5.16 -2.29 14.63
C VAL A 24 -6.51 -2.01 13.98
N ILE A 25 -6.71 -2.55 12.77
CA ILE A 25 -7.95 -2.35 12.00
C ILE A 25 -9.15 -2.88 12.80
N GLY A 26 -10.17 -2.05 12.96
CA GLY A 26 -11.41 -2.40 13.70
C GLY A 26 -11.29 -2.34 15.21
N LEU A 27 -10.14 -1.99 15.78
CA LEU A 27 -9.93 -1.86 17.22
C LEU A 27 -9.36 -0.49 17.59
N ASP A 28 -9.55 -0.08 18.84
CA ASP A 28 -8.95 1.15 19.38
C ASP A 28 -7.54 0.92 19.97
N THR A 29 -6.79 0.04 19.33
CA THR A 29 -5.42 -0.30 19.73
C THR A 29 -4.44 0.40 18.83
N THR A 30 -3.57 1.22 19.42
CA THR A 30 -2.51 1.95 18.73
C THR A 30 -1.18 1.21 18.81
N GLY A 31 -0.36 1.41 17.79
CA GLY A 31 0.96 0.83 17.62
C GLY A 31 2.08 1.88 17.63
N PRO A 32 3.17 1.61 16.93
CA PRO A 32 4.30 2.52 16.87
C PRO A 32 3.92 3.84 16.19
N SER A 33 4.42 4.94 16.76
CA SER A 33 4.40 6.25 16.13
C SER A 33 5.69 6.48 15.36
N VAL A 34 5.60 7.02 14.14
CA VAL A 34 6.75 7.29 13.28
C VAL A 34 6.67 8.71 12.70
N PRO A 35 7.77 9.49 12.78
CA PRO A 35 7.83 10.77 12.11
C PRO A 35 8.00 10.56 10.60
N VAL A 36 7.21 11.26 9.82
CA VAL A 36 7.18 11.18 8.36
C VAL A 36 7.38 12.56 7.78
N THR A 37 8.28 12.69 6.81
CA THR A 37 8.43 13.86 5.95
C THR A 37 7.85 13.52 4.58
N VAL A 38 7.03 14.41 4.02
CA VAL A 38 6.47 14.27 2.67
C VAL A 38 7.53 14.74 1.65
N PRO A 39 7.77 14.02 0.55
CA PRO A 39 8.69 14.45 -0.49
C PRO A 39 8.33 15.82 -1.09
N PRO A 40 9.32 16.60 -1.56
CA PRO A 40 9.07 17.85 -2.27
C PRO A 40 8.33 17.61 -3.59
N ALA A 41 7.73 18.67 -4.13
CA ALA A 41 6.96 18.61 -5.37
C ALA A 41 7.86 18.65 -6.63
N ALA A 42 9.04 18.04 -6.60
CA ALA A 42 10.00 18.09 -7.70
C ALA A 42 9.44 17.45 -8.99
N ILE A 43 8.70 16.33 -8.85
CA ILE A 43 8.07 15.63 -9.97
C ILE A 43 6.58 15.51 -9.74
N HIS A 44 5.82 16.55 -10.07
CA HIS A 44 4.36 16.57 -9.89
C HIS A 44 3.62 15.41 -10.56
N SER A 45 4.11 14.90 -11.68
CA SER A 45 3.50 13.80 -12.42
C SER A 45 3.54 12.45 -11.70
N LEU A 46 4.44 12.27 -10.72
CA LEU A 46 4.55 11.03 -9.94
C LEU A 46 3.66 11.03 -8.68
N PHE A 47 3.08 12.18 -8.30
CA PHE A 47 2.25 12.33 -7.11
C PHE A 47 2.92 11.88 -5.80
N THR A 48 4.24 11.77 -5.75
CA THR A 48 5.02 11.39 -4.56
C THR A 48 5.02 12.45 -3.46
N HIS A 49 4.65 13.69 -3.81
CA HIS A 49 4.59 14.87 -2.94
C HIS A 49 3.36 14.89 -1.99
N ARG A 50 2.85 13.72 -1.66
CA ARG A 50 1.71 13.51 -0.75
C ARG A 50 1.85 12.19 0.00
N GLN A 51 1.33 12.13 1.21
CA GLN A 51 1.06 10.85 1.87
C GLN A 51 -0.33 10.36 1.43
N TRP A 52 -0.37 9.25 0.68
CA TRP A 52 -1.63 8.65 0.27
C TRP A 52 -2.23 7.79 1.38
N ARG A 53 -3.55 7.81 1.51
CA ARG A 53 -4.26 7.01 2.53
C ARG A 53 -4.08 5.51 2.34
N ALA A 54 -3.84 5.07 1.11
CA ALA A 54 -3.49 3.68 0.81
C ALA A 54 -2.23 3.23 1.56
N GLY A 55 -1.20 4.08 1.65
CA GLY A 55 0.00 3.80 2.42
C GLY A 55 -0.27 3.71 3.92
N MET A 56 -1.14 4.58 4.45
CA MET A 56 -1.55 4.51 5.86
C MET A 56 -2.33 3.23 6.16
N LEU A 57 -3.31 2.86 5.32
CA LEU A 57 -4.07 1.62 5.51
C LEU A 57 -3.19 0.37 5.36
N LEU A 58 -2.22 0.38 4.43
CA LEU A 58 -1.29 -0.74 4.31
C LEU A 58 -0.39 -0.86 5.54
N ALA A 59 0.06 0.27 6.11
CA ALA A 59 0.81 0.29 7.37
C ALA A 59 -0.03 -0.27 8.54
N ASP A 60 -1.31 0.11 8.64
CA ASP A 60 -2.26 -0.45 9.62
C ASP A 60 -2.50 -1.95 9.42
N ALA A 61 -2.61 -2.40 8.16
CA ALA A 61 -2.77 -3.82 7.82
C ALA A 61 -1.54 -4.63 8.24
N ILE A 62 -0.33 -4.09 8.05
CA ILE A 62 0.92 -4.71 8.50
C ILE A 62 0.96 -4.79 10.03
N PHE A 63 0.66 -3.69 10.72
CA PHE A 63 0.66 -3.67 12.18
C PHE A 63 -0.41 -4.60 12.78
N SER A 64 -1.57 -4.70 12.15
CA SER A 64 -2.65 -5.62 12.54
C SER A 64 -2.31 -7.09 12.28
N GLY A 65 -1.27 -7.40 11.50
CA GLY A 65 -0.95 -8.76 11.01
C GLY A 65 -1.83 -9.21 9.83
N ALA A 66 -2.72 -8.35 9.33
CA ALA A 66 -3.56 -8.64 8.15
C ALA A 66 -2.74 -8.65 6.84
N ALA A 67 -1.58 -8.02 6.84
CA ALA A 67 -0.51 -8.18 5.84
C ALA A 67 0.73 -8.72 6.57
N ASN A 68 0.91 -10.03 6.53
CA ASN A 68 1.96 -10.69 7.31
C ASN A 68 3.35 -10.46 6.71
N VAL A 69 4.22 -9.80 7.48
CA VAL A 69 5.62 -9.51 7.12
C VAL A 69 6.62 -10.17 8.07
N ALA A 70 6.17 -10.78 9.17
CA ALA A 70 7.04 -11.29 10.22
C ALA A 70 8.00 -12.37 9.71
N GLY A 71 9.30 -12.17 9.92
CA GLY A 71 10.36 -13.08 9.47
C GLY A 71 10.59 -13.11 7.95
N ARG A 72 9.96 -12.21 7.17
CA ARG A 72 10.01 -12.19 5.71
C ARG A 72 10.93 -11.07 5.20
N SER A 73 11.51 -11.27 4.02
CA SER A 73 12.16 -10.23 3.23
C SER A 73 11.09 -9.43 2.47
N VAL A 74 11.10 -8.11 2.63
CA VAL A 74 10.03 -7.22 2.15
C VAL A 74 10.60 -6.17 1.22
N VAL A 75 9.94 -5.91 0.10
CA VAL A 75 10.18 -4.74 -0.75
C VAL A 75 8.90 -3.93 -0.95
N GLU A 76 9.00 -2.62 -0.85
CA GLU A 76 7.94 -1.69 -1.24
C GLU A 76 8.32 -1.02 -2.56
N LEU A 77 7.41 -1.05 -3.53
CA LEU A 77 7.57 -0.39 -4.83
C LEU A 77 6.67 0.85 -4.87
N GLY A 78 7.25 2.02 -5.17
CA GLY A 78 6.53 3.29 -5.10
C GLY A 78 6.29 3.74 -3.66
N ALA A 79 7.35 3.70 -2.83
CA ALA A 79 7.25 3.87 -1.39
C ALA A 79 6.97 5.32 -0.94
N GLY A 80 7.26 6.33 -1.77
CA GLY A 80 7.09 7.73 -1.41
C GLY A 80 7.74 8.10 -0.08
N THR A 81 6.94 8.17 0.97
CA THR A 81 7.41 8.42 2.34
C THR A 81 8.06 7.22 3.01
N ALA A 82 7.96 6.02 2.44
CA ALA A 82 8.34 4.72 3.00
C ALA A 82 7.57 4.31 4.27
N LEU A 83 6.37 4.83 4.49
CA LEU A 83 5.61 4.54 5.71
C LEU A 83 5.30 3.04 5.90
N PRO A 84 4.73 2.30 4.93
CA PRO A 84 4.54 0.84 5.03
C PRO A 84 5.83 0.09 5.31
N SER A 85 6.93 0.43 4.64
CA SER A 85 8.24 -0.16 4.85
C SER A 85 8.75 0.02 6.27
N ILE A 86 8.60 1.23 6.84
CA ILE A 86 9.01 1.53 8.21
C ILE A 86 8.20 0.70 9.21
N ILE A 87 6.89 0.60 9.01
CA ILE A 87 6.04 -0.24 9.88
C ILE A 87 6.37 -1.71 9.71
N ALA A 88 6.66 -2.19 8.49
CA ALA A 88 7.09 -3.58 8.27
C ALA A 88 8.38 -3.91 9.04
N ALA A 89 9.36 -3.00 9.03
CA ALA A 89 10.59 -3.18 9.79
C ALA A 89 10.34 -3.25 11.32
N ARG A 90 9.37 -2.50 11.83
CA ARG A 90 8.97 -2.53 13.25
C ARG A 90 8.07 -3.71 13.62
N CYS A 91 7.42 -4.33 12.65
CA CYS A 91 6.56 -5.50 12.84
C CYS A 91 7.26 -6.83 12.58
N GLY A 92 8.59 -6.87 12.67
CA GLY A 92 9.36 -8.11 12.67
C GLY A 92 9.66 -8.68 11.30
N ALA A 93 9.63 -7.89 10.23
CA ALA A 93 10.21 -8.29 8.94
C ALA A 93 11.68 -8.71 9.16
N ALA A 94 12.19 -9.64 8.36
CA ALA A 94 13.63 -10.01 8.45
C ALA A 94 14.52 -8.91 7.86
N GLN A 95 14.08 -8.32 6.78
CA GLN A 95 14.75 -7.22 6.09
C GLN A 95 13.74 -6.48 5.23
N VAL A 96 13.90 -5.16 5.08
CA VAL A 96 13.03 -4.32 4.27
C VAL A 96 13.82 -3.48 3.28
N VAL A 97 13.33 -3.35 2.06
CA VAL A 97 13.85 -2.41 1.08
C VAL A 97 12.70 -1.52 0.59
N ALA A 98 12.80 -0.22 0.83
CA ALA A 98 11.87 0.78 0.30
C ALA A 98 12.41 1.30 -1.04
N THR A 99 11.58 1.31 -2.09
CA THR A 99 11.99 1.79 -3.40
C THR A 99 10.97 2.76 -3.98
N ASP A 100 11.46 3.76 -4.71
CA ASP A 100 10.64 4.65 -5.51
C ASP A 100 11.38 5.01 -6.81
N TYR A 101 10.74 5.79 -7.68
CA TYR A 101 11.38 6.29 -8.89
C TYR A 101 12.76 6.85 -8.57
N ASP A 102 13.74 6.52 -9.41
CA ASP A 102 15.14 6.89 -9.20
C ASP A 102 15.36 8.38 -9.49
N ASP A 103 14.90 9.19 -8.55
CA ASP A 103 15.03 10.62 -8.51
C ASP A 103 15.65 11.05 -7.18
N GLU A 104 16.59 11.97 -7.20
CA GLU A 104 17.38 12.35 -6.02
C GLU A 104 16.51 12.94 -4.90
N ASP A 105 15.54 13.78 -5.25
CA ASP A 105 14.67 14.44 -4.27
C ASP A 105 13.76 13.42 -3.56
N VAL A 106 13.13 12.50 -4.32
CA VAL A 106 12.27 11.45 -3.78
C VAL A 106 13.10 10.51 -2.89
N VAL A 107 14.21 10.00 -3.41
CA VAL A 107 15.06 9.03 -2.70
C VAL A 107 15.70 9.64 -1.46
N SER A 108 16.06 10.93 -1.47
CA SER A 108 16.66 11.59 -0.30
C SER A 108 15.71 11.69 0.86
N VAL A 109 14.43 12.04 0.62
CA VAL A 109 13.40 12.10 1.67
C VAL A 109 13.05 10.71 2.17
N MET A 110 12.89 9.73 1.30
CA MET A 110 12.70 8.33 1.68
C MET A 110 13.84 7.85 2.60
N LYS A 111 15.12 8.14 2.24
CA LYS A 111 16.28 7.86 3.10
C LYS A 111 16.24 8.61 4.42
N LYS A 112 15.77 9.86 4.46
CA LYS A 112 15.58 10.64 5.69
C LYS A 112 14.60 9.95 6.63
N ASN A 113 13.42 9.56 6.13
CA ASN A 113 12.38 8.87 6.90
C ASN A 113 12.88 7.54 7.45
N VAL A 114 13.52 6.73 6.60
CA VAL A 114 14.11 5.45 7.00
C VAL A 114 15.17 5.63 8.10
N ARG A 115 16.11 6.58 7.94
CA ARG A 115 17.13 6.84 8.98
C ARG A 115 16.53 7.22 10.33
N ARG A 116 15.44 7.99 10.35
CA ARG A 116 14.72 8.33 11.58
C ARG A 116 14.11 7.09 12.25
N ALA A 117 13.59 6.17 11.44
CA ALA A 117 12.94 4.96 11.93
C ALA A 117 13.90 3.94 12.54
N VAL A 118 15.11 3.81 12.00
CA VAL A 118 16.14 2.85 12.50
C VAL A 118 16.87 3.31 13.77
N GLN A 119 16.56 4.49 14.31
CA GLN A 119 17.05 4.89 15.64
C GLN A 119 16.44 4.02 16.76
N ASP A 120 15.36 3.28 16.44
CA ASP A 120 14.78 2.29 17.32
C ASP A 120 15.51 0.94 17.13
N ALA A 121 16.24 0.51 18.15
CA ALA A 121 17.05 -0.71 18.12
C ALA A 121 16.24 -2.01 17.89
N ALA A 122 14.91 -1.95 17.98
CA ALA A 122 14.01 -3.08 17.74
C ALA A 122 13.59 -3.25 16.28
N ALA A 123 13.89 -2.29 15.40
CA ALA A 123 13.50 -2.36 13.99
C ALA A 123 14.43 -3.29 13.18
N ALA A 124 13.86 -4.03 12.24
CA ALA A 124 14.63 -4.79 11.26
C ALA A 124 15.50 -3.88 10.39
N PRO A 125 16.56 -4.40 9.74
CA PRO A 125 17.30 -3.65 8.75
C PRO A 125 16.39 -3.15 7.64
N ILE A 126 16.44 -1.84 7.37
CA ILE A 126 15.69 -1.21 6.30
C ILE A 126 16.61 -0.33 5.44
N THR A 127 16.53 -0.48 4.13
CA THR A 127 17.31 0.29 3.15
C THR A 127 16.36 1.02 2.21
N ALA A 128 16.72 2.23 1.79
CA ALA A 128 15.98 3.02 0.81
C ALA A 128 16.85 3.27 -0.43
N VAL A 129 16.34 2.91 -1.62
CA VAL A 129 17.06 3.04 -2.91
C VAL A 129 16.11 3.50 -4.02
N GLY A 130 16.68 4.11 -5.07
CA GLY A 130 15.96 4.39 -6.31
C GLY A 130 15.79 3.10 -7.12
N GLN A 131 14.59 2.88 -7.68
CA GLN A 131 14.29 1.78 -8.59
C GLN A 131 13.14 2.17 -9.52
N THR A 132 13.44 2.45 -10.76
CA THR A 132 12.43 2.69 -11.79
C THR A 132 11.80 1.38 -12.24
N TRP A 133 10.47 1.28 -12.20
CA TRP A 133 9.75 0.08 -12.65
C TRP A 133 10.09 -0.29 -14.09
N GLY A 134 10.14 -1.59 -14.37
CA GLY A 134 10.48 -2.15 -15.69
C GLY A 134 11.97 -2.13 -16.02
N ARG A 135 12.81 -1.50 -15.22
CA ARG A 135 14.28 -1.51 -15.37
C ARG A 135 14.89 -2.74 -14.70
N ASN A 136 16.19 -2.94 -14.93
CA ASN A 136 16.96 -4.01 -14.31
C ASN A 136 16.86 -3.93 -12.78
N CYS A 137 16.67 -5.07 -12.13
CA CYS A 137 16.53 -5.19 -10.67
C CYS A 137 17.77 -5.80 -9.98
N ASP A 138 18.87 -6.03 -10.68
CA ASP A 138 20.03 -6.72 -10.10
C ASP A 138 20.57 -6.02 -8.86
N ASP A 139 20.74 -4.69 -8.88
CA ASP A 139 21.21 -3.91 -7.73
C ASP A 139 20.25 -4.02 -6.54
N LEU A 140 18.93 -4.04 -6.82
CA LEU A 140 17.90 -4.24 -5.80
C LEU A 140 17.95 -5.66 -5.22
N LEU A 141 18.12 -6.66 -6.06
CA LEU A 141 18.20 -8.06 -5.66
C LEU A 141 19.48 -8.39 -4.87
N ASP A 142 20.56 -7.68 -5.12
CA ASP A 142 21.82 -7.82 -4.39
C ASP A 142 21.74 -7.33 -2.93
N LEU A 143 20.69 -6.55 -2.61
CA LEU A 143 20.45 -6.11 -1.23
C LEU A 143 19.93 -7.21 -0.31
N VAL A 144 19.47 -8.34 -0.86
CA VAL A 144 18.93 -9.46 -0.07
C VAL A 144 19.64 -10.77 -0.39
N PRO A 145 19.98 -11.58 0.64
CA PRO A 145 20.79 -12.80 0.44
C PRO A 145 20.17 -13.80 -0.54
N ALA A 146 18.86 -13.94 -0.53
CA ALA A 146 18.12 -14.84 -1.43
C ALA A 146 17.95 -14.29 -2.84
N ARG A 147 18.33 -13.03 -3.10
CA ARG A 147 18.08 -12.30 -4.37
C ARG A 147 16.61 -12.32 -4.81
N LYS A 148 15.69 -12.44 -3.84
CA LYS A 148 14.23 -12.42 -4.01
C LYS A 148 13.60 -11.97 -2.71
N PHE A 149 12.40 -11.38 -2.83
CA PHE A 149 11.61 -10.93 -1.69
C PHE A 149 10.42 -11.86 -1.48
N ASP A 150 10.11 -12.15 -0.22
CA ASP A 150 8.93 -12.94 0.16
C ASP A 150 7.65 -12.10 0.03
N VAL A 151 7.77 -10.80 0.20
CA VAL A 151 6.64 -9.86 0.18
C VAL A 151 6.98 -8.64 -0.67
N VAL A 152 6.02 -8.27 -1.53
CA VAL A 152 5.99 -6.99 -2.24
C VAL A 152 4.83 -6.17 -1.71
N LEU A 153 5.08 -4.91 -1.35
CA LEU A 153 4.08 -3.94 -0.89
C LEU A 153 3.80 -2.93 -2.01
N LEU A 154 2.52 -2.70 -2.29
CA LEU A 154 2.04 -1.73 -3.28
C LEU A 154 0.98 -0.82 -2.64
N ALA A 155 1.32 0.44 -2.42
CA ALA A 155 0.41 1.45 -1.86
C ALA A 155 0.13 2.54 -2.89
N ASP A 156 -1.07 2.54 -3.45
CA ASP A 156 -1.57 3.48 -4.48
C ASP A 156 -0.75 3.51 -5.79
N CYS A 157 -0.20 2.35 -6.20
CA CYS A 157 0.66 2.21 -7.38
C CYS A 157 -0.10 1.94 -8.69
N MET A 158 -1.44 1.79 -8.66
CA MET A 158 -2.25 1.34 -9.82
C MET A 158 -3.03 2.46 -10.51
N TRP A 159 -2.73 3.72 -10.22
CA TRP A 159 -3.45 4.89 -10.73
C TRP A 159 -3.21 5.16 -12.21
N ASP A 160 -2.05 4.78 -12.76
CA ASP A 160 -1.68 4.94 -14.17
C ASP A 160 -1.57 3.57 -14.86
N GLN A 161 -2.49 3.31 -15.79
CA GLN A 161 -2.51 2.04 -16.54
C GLN A 161 -1.31 1.84 -17.47
N PHE A 162 -0.63 2.91 -17.88
CA PHE A 162 0.51 2.82 -18.79
C PHE A 162 1.75 2.27 -18.06
N SER A 163 1.84 2.48 -16.77
CA SER A 163 2.92 1.94 -15.93
C SER A 163 2.71 0.50 -15.45
N HIS A 164 1.50 -0.07 -15.63
CA HIS A 164 1.19 -1.41 -15.11
C HIS A 164 2.09 -2.51 -15.67
N ALA A 165 2.48 -2.43 -16.94
CA ALA A 165 3.37 -3.44 -17.54
C ALA A 165 4.75 -3.45 -16.86
N ASP A 166 5.31 -2.28 -16.61
CA ASP A 166 6.60 -2.10 -15.98
C ASP A 166 6.55 -2.47 -14.49
N LEU A 167 5.47 -2.08 -13.79
CA LEU A 167 5.27 -2.47 -12.40
C LEU A 167 5.16 -4.00 -12.25
N ILE A 168 4.36 -4.67 -13.08
CA ILE A 168 4.19 -6.13 -13.03
C ILE A 168 5.49 -6.84 -13.41
N LYS A 169 6.25 -6.34 -14.40
CA LYS A 169 7.57 -6.86 -14.73
C LYS A 169 8.48 -6.81 -13.50
N THR A 170 8.56 -5.67 -12.82
CA THR A 170 9.36 -5.51 -11.60
C THR A 170 8.87 -6.47 -10.50
N VAL A 171 7.57 -6.53 -10.22
CA VAL A 171 6.98 -7.44 -9.23
C VAL A 171 7.37 -8.89 -9.51
N THR A 172 7.21 -9.36 -10.75
CA THR A 172 7.52 -10.75 -11.11
C THR A 172 9.01 -11.07 -11.08
N GLU A 173 9.85 -10.06 -11.28
CA GLU A 173 11.31 -10.19 -11.20
C GLU A 173 11.79 -10.24 -9.74
N VAL A 174 11.20 -9.47 -8.83
CA VAL A 174 11.69 -9.39 -7.44
C VAL A 174 11.02 -10.40 -6.51
N LEU A 175 9.76 -10.79 -6.75
CA LEU A 175 9.00 -11.69 -5.88
C LEU A 175 9.54 -13.12 -5.94
N ALA A 176 9.74 -13.74 -4.79
CA ALA A 176 10.12 -15.15 -4.67
C ALA A 176 9.06 -16.07 -5.28
N ARG A 177 9.48 -17.09 -6.02
CA ARG A 177 8.56 -18.08 -6.63
C ARG A 177 8.25 -19.19 -5.63
N THR A 178 7.53 -18.85 -4.59
CA THR A 178 7.10 -19.78 -3.53
C THR A 178 5.59 -19.64 -3.30
N PRO A 179 4.90 -20.69 -2.81
CA PRO A 179 3.47 -20.59 -2.48
C PRO A 179 3.18 -19.59 -1.35
N ALA A 180 4.17 -19.26 -0.53
CA ALA A 180 4.03 -18.31 0.57
C ALA A 180 4.30 -16.86 0.16
N ALA A 181 4.90 -16.62 -1.01
CA ALA A 181 5.19 -15.27 -1.49
C ALA A 181 3.89 -14.49 -1.76
N ARG A 182 3.87 -13.22 -1.40
CA ARG A 182 2.67 -12.35 -1.50
C ARG A 182 3.01 -10.97 -2.02
N VAL A 183 2.08 -10.45 -2.82
CA VAL A 183 1.97 -9.02 -3.08
C VAL A 183 0.79 -8.52 -2.26
N TYR A 184 0.98 -7.58 -1.36
CA TYR A 184 -0.11 -6.87 -0.69
C TYR A 184 -0.33 -5.54 -1.36
N ALA A 185 -1.55 -5.29 -1.81
CA ALA A 185 -1.90 -4.11 -2.56
C ALA A 185 -3.06 -3.36 -1.92
N VAL A 186 -2.87 -2.06 -1.72
CA VAL A 186 -3.92 -1.12 -1.32
C VAL A 186 -3.96 0.02 -2.32
N SER A 187 -5.14 0.38 -2.81
CA SER A 187 -5.28 1.47 -3.79
C SER A 187 -6.59 2.22 -3.62
N GLY A 188 -6.54 3.53 -3.90
CA GLY A 188 -7.73 4.37 -3.98
C GLY A 188 -8.46 4.24 -5.31
N PHE A 189 -9.70 4.75 -5.33
CA PHE A 189 -10.52 4.78 -6.55
C PHE A 189 -10.53 6.15 -7.25
N HIS A 190 -9.62 7.05 -6.89
CA HIS A 190 -9.58 8.40 -7.46
C HIS A 190 -9.42 8.42 -8.99
N THR A 191 -8.74 7.41 -9.56
CA THR A 191 -8.60 7.23 -11.01
C THR A 191 -9.57 6.19 -11.61
N GLY A 192 -10.41 5.56 -10.79
CA GLY A 192 -11.43 4.60 -11.21
C GLY A 192 -11.05 3.13 -10.94
N ARG A 193 -12.09 2.28 -10.79
CA ARG A 193 -11.94 0.83 -10.59
C ARG A 193 -11.36 0.12 -11.81
N ASP A 194 -11.60 0.65 -12.99
CA ASP A 194 -11.07 0.12 -14.25
C ASP A 194 -9.55 -0.03 -14.24
N LYS A 195 -8.83 0.88 -13.57
CA LYS A 195 -7.36 0.79 -13.43
C LYS A 195 -6.95 -0.42 -12.59
N ILE A 196 -7.65 -0.66 -11.49
CA ILE A 196 -7.39 -1.82 -10.60
C ILE A 196 -7.70 -3.12 -11.33
N ILE A 197 -8.84 -3.19 -12.02
CA ILE A 197 -9.22 -4.35 -12.83
C ILE A 197 -8.18 -4.61 -13.92
N HIS A 198 -7.75 -3.57 -14.62
CA HIS A 198 -6.71 -3.68 -15.64
C HIS A 198 -5.39 -4.22 -15.07
N PHE A 199 -4.99 -3.75 -13.88
CA PHE A 199 -3.80 -4.26 -13.20
C PHE A 199 -3.94 -5.75 -12.86
N ILE A 200 -5.06 -6.16 -12.25
CA ILE A 200 -5.31 -7.56 -11.88
C ILE A 200 -5.29 -8.48 -13.11
N ARG A 201 -5.93 -8.08 -14.20
CA ARG A 201 -5.90 -8.84 -15.47
C ARG A 201 -4.49 -9.02 -16.00
N ARG A 202 -3.67 -7.97 -15.98
CA ARG A 202 -2.27 -8.07 -16.41
C ARG A 202 -1.43 -8.91 -15.46
N ALA A 203 -1.65 -8.80 -14.16
CA ALA A 203 -0.97 -9.61 -13.16
C ALA A 203 -1.29 -11.10 -13.37
N SER A 204 -2.56 -11.44 -13.63
CA SER A 204 -2.99 -12.80 -13.96
C SER A 204 -2.30 -13.35 -15.21
N GLN A 205 -2.15 -12.55 -16.27
CA GLN A 205 -1.41 -12.93 -17.48
C GLN A 205 0.08 -13.20 -17.20
N ALA A 206 0.63 -12.61 -16.14
CA ALA A 206 2.01 -12.82 -15.69
C ALA A 206 2.15 -13.96 -14.66
N GLY A 207 1.06 -14.68 -14.34
CA GLY A 207 1.03 -15.79 -13.39
C GLY A 207 0.80 -15.39 -11.94
N LEU A 208 0.37 -14.15 -11.69
CA LEU A 208 0.00 -13.67 -10.35
C LEU A 208 -1.52 -13.58 -10.23
N VAL A 209 -2.11 -14.40 -9.39
CA VAL A 209 -3.56 -14.47 -9.19
C VAL A 209 -3.99 -13.93 -7.82
N LEU A 210 -5.25 -13.55 -7.70
CA LEU A 210 -5.83 -13.13 -6.44
C LEU A 210 -5.68 -14.26 -5.39
N ALA A 211 -4.95 -13.96 -4.34
CA ALA A 211 -4.76 -14.84 -3.19
C ALA A 211 -5.69 -14.44 -2.04
N SER A 212 -5.87 -15.32 -1.06
CA SER A 212 -6.55 -14.95 0.17
C SER A 212 -5.73 -13.92 0.92
N LEU A 213 -6.41 -12.93 1.51
CA LEU A 213 -5.78 -12.04 2.48
C LEU A 213 -5.46 -12.84 3.74
N ASP A 214 -4.31 -12.58 4.34
CA ASP A 214 -3.99 -13.14 5.64
C ASP A 214 -5.00 -12.61 6.66
N ASP A 215 -5.38 -13.44 7.61
CA ASP A 215 -6.34 -13.08 8.66
C ASP A 215 -7.58 -12.32 8.15
N TYR A 216 -8.17 -12.81 7.05
CA TYR A 216 -9.36 -12.21 6.42
C TYR A 216 -10.47 -11.90 7.44
N GLU A 217 -10.56 -12.66 8.52
CA GLU A 217 -11.54 -12.49 9.61
C GLU A 217 -11.28 -11.22 10.46
N ARG A 218 -10.07 -10.66 10.42
CA ARG A 218 -9.76 -9.39 11.11
C ARG A 218 -10.34 -8.17 10.40
N TRP A 219 -10.73 -8.32 9.13
CA TRP A 219 -11.38 -7.25 8.41
C TRP A 219 -12.86 -7.20 8.79
N PRO A 220 -13.46 -6.00 8.91
CA PRO A 220 -14.90 -5.87 9.19
C PRO A 220 -15.75 -6.72 8.25
N ALA A 221 -16.90 -7.20 8.72
CA ALA A 221 -17.85 -7.92 7.87
C ALA A 221 -18.37 -7.01 6.76
N ALA A 222 -18.60 -7.57 5.56
CA ALA A 222 -19.13 -6.78 4.45
C ALA A 222 -20.59 -6.42 4.66
N GLU A 223 -20.96 -5.13 4.51
CA GLU A 223 -22.33 -4.63 4.68
C GLU A 223 -23.31 -5.19 3.63
N ASP A 224 -22.81 -5.51 2.44
CA ASP A 224 -23.59 -6.06 1.32
C ASP A 224 -23.67 -7.60 1.32
N GLY A 225 -23.39 -8.22 2.49
CA GLY A 225 -23.47 -9.68 2.66
C GLY A 225 -22.37 -10.45 1.94
N GLY A 226 -21.33 -9.77 1.44
CA GLY A 226 -20.23 -10.41 0.73
C GLY A 226 -20.60 -10.85 -0.69
N ALA A 227 -21.62 -10.22 -1.30
CA ALA A 227 -21.97 -10.47 -2.70
C ALA A 227 -20.74 -10.33 -3.59
N ALA A 228 -20.29 -11.43 -4.18
CA ALA A 228 -19.14 -11.42 -5.05
C ALA A 228 -19.53 -10.90 -6.45
N TRP A 229 -18.66 -10.08 -7.04
CA TRP A 229 -18.73 -9.84 -8.46
C TRP A 229 -18.35 -11.13 -9.18
N THR A 230 -19.30 -11.70 -9.92
CA THR A 230 -19.06 -12.83 -10.79
C THR A 230 -19.09 -12.32 -12.23
N ASP A 231 -17.93 -12.19 -12.83
CA ASP A 231 -17.79 -12.14 -14.27
C ASP A 231 -17.29 -13.54 -14.70
N ASP A 232 -18.22 -14.42 -15.02
CA ASP A 232 -17.93 -15.81 -15.39
C ASP A 232 -17.08 -15.91 -16.68
N THR A 233 -16.84 -14.79 -17.36
CA THR A 233 -16.03 -14.70 -18.58
C THR A 233 -14.60 -14.25 -18.29
N ASP A 234 -14.29 -13.72 -17.11
CA ASP A 234 -12.99 -13.16 -16.73
C ASP A 234 -12.32 -13.99 -15.64
N THR A 235 -11.49 -14.93 -16.05
CA THR A 235 -10.73 -15.80 -15.13
C THR A 235 -9.81 -15.04 -14.19
N ALA A 236 -9.37 -13.83 -14.57
CA ALA A 236 -8.53 -12.99 -13.70
C ALA A 236 -9.30 -12.48 -12.47
N LEU A 237 -10.63 -12.43 -12.55
CA LEU A 237 -11.55 -11.97 -11.51
C LEU A 237 -12.37 -13.10 -10.88
N GLU A 238 -12.08 -14.35 -11.22
CA GLU A 238 -12.75 -15.53 -10.63
C GLU A 238 -12.77 -15.49 -9.09
N HIS A 239 -11.75 -14.88 -8.49
CA HIS A 239 -11.63 -14.71 -7.04
C HIS A 239 -11.82 -13.27 -6.56
N ALA A 240 -12.64 -12.47 -7.26
CA ALA A 240 -12.91 -11.08 -6.86
C ALA A 240 -13.50 -10.95 -5.45
N SER A 241 -14.12 -12.00 -4.90
CA SER A 241 -14.54 -12.05 -3.49
C SER A 241 -13.39 -11.89 -2.48
N ARG A 242 -12.15 -12.11 -2.91
CA ARG A 242 -10.93 -11.88 -2.12
C ARG A 242 -10.49 -10.41 -2.09
N ILE A 243 -11.08 -9.58 -2.92
CA ILE A 243 -10.86 -8.13 -2.91
C ILE A 243 -11.88 -7.50 -1.98
N ILE A 244 -11.43 -6.63 -1.09
CA ILE A 244 -12.31 -5.86 -0.21
C ILE A 244 -12.23 -4.36 -0.52
N GLU A 245 -13.33 -3.65 -0.28
CA GLU A 245 -13.36 -2.19 -0.24
C GLU A 245 -13.61 -1.77 1.22
N LEU A 246 -12.74 -0.92 1.76
CA LEU A 246 -12.86 -0.39 3.11
C LEU A 246 -13.07 1.12 3.04
N GLU A 247 -14.07 1.62 3.77
CA GLU A 247 -14.32 3.05 3.86
C GLU A 247 -13.35 3.71 4.83
N MET A 248 -12.72 4.77 4.39
CA MET A 248 -11.89 5.62 5.23
C MET A 248 -12.71 6.78 5.77
N GLY A 249 -12.67 6.96 7.07
CA GLY A 249 -13.24 8.12 7.77
C GLY A 249 -12.41 9.38 7.58
N GLY A 250 -12.80 10.40 8.32
CA GLY A 250 -11.99 11.62 8.48
C GLY A 250 -10.63 11.29 9.09
N MET A 251 -9.72 12.24 9.02
CA MET A 251 -8.48 12.19 9.79
C MET A 251 -8.75 12.88 11.13
N THR A 252 -8.30 12.27 12.22
CA THR A 252 -8.27 12.94 13.51
C THR A 252 -6.91 13.60 13.69
N GLY A 253 -6.90 14.87 13.81
CA GLY A 253 -5.81 15.77 14.10
C GLY A 253 -6.41 17.16 14.06
N ASP A 254 -6.19 17.95 15.10
CA ASP A 254 -6.45 19.38 15.06
C ASP A 254 -5.49 19.99 14.03
N GLU A 255 -5.82 21.10 13.37
CA GLU A 255 -4.91 21.80 12.46
C GLU A 255 -3.56 22.17 13.12
N HIS A 256 -3.45 21.96 14.43
CA HIS A 256 -2.27 22.21 15.27
C HIS A 256 -1.69 20.95 15.90
N ASP A 257 -2.22 19.76 15.58
CA ASP A 257 -1.70 18.47 16.08
C ASP A 257 -0.89 17.79 14.98
N ASP A 258 0.43 17.72 15.19
CA ASP A 258 1.36 17.02 14.29
C ASP A 258 1.10 15.49 14.23
N HIS A 259 0.15 15.00 15.04
CA HIS A 259 -0.25 13.59 15.07
C HIS A 259 -1.44 13.32 14.14
N ILE A 260 -1.23 12.44 13.17
CA ILE A 260 -2.24 12.07 12.20
C ILE A 260 -2.57 10.59 12.30
N ILE A 261 -3.86 10.35 12.40
CA ILE A 261 -4.43 9.02 12.43
C ILE A 261 -5.52 8.95 11.36
N SER A 262 -5.28 8.14 10.34
CA SER A 262 -6.32 7.80 9.37
C SER A 262 -7.17 6.68 9.96
N ILE A 263 -8.46 6.89 10.14
CA ILE A 263 -9.34 5.91 10.78
C ILE A 263 -10.22 5.30 9.69
N PRO A 264 -10.12 3.98 9.44
CA PRO A 264 -11.17 3.27 8.73
C PRO A 264 -12.50 3.43 9.49
N THR A 265 -13.59 3.69 8.79
CA THR A 265 -14.93 3.79 9.44
C THR A 265 -15.41 2.45 10.00
N GLY A 266 -14.72 1.35 9.69
CA GLY A 266 -15.16 0.00 9.95
C GLY A 266 -16.18 -0.52 8.93
N ARG A 267 -16.60 0.31 7.97
CA ARG A 267 -17.51 -0.12 6.90
C ARG A 267 -16.71 -0.80 5.81
N ARG A 268 -17.14 -2.00 5.47
CA ARG A 268 -16.58 -2.81 4.39
C ARG A 268 -17.67 -3.19 3.41
N ARG A 269 -17.33 -3.23 2.14
CA ARG A 269 -18.18 -3.76 1.08
C ARG A 269 -17.39 -4.64 0.13
N SER A 270 -18.10 -5.44 -0.64
CA SER A 270 -17.52 -6.28 -1.69
C SER A 270 -17.05 -5.44 -2.87
N PHE A 271 -15.97 -5.87 -3.50
CA PHE A 271 -15.48 -5.26 -4.73
C PHE A 271 -16.42 -5.61 -5.89
N MET A 272 -17.01 -4.58 -6.52
CA MET A 272 -17.85 -4.73 -7.70
C MET A 272 -17.91 -3.43 -8.52
N PRO A 273 -18.26 -3.49 -9.81
CA PRO A 273 -18.52 -2.29 -10.60
C PRO A 273 -19.57 -1.41 -9.92
N ARG A 274 -19.28 -0.11 -9.78
CA ARG A 274 -20.19 0.85 -9.16
C ARG A 274 -20.11 2.17 -9.91
N ASP A 275 -21.26 2.73 -10.22
CA ASP A 275 -21.38 4.11 -10.73
C ASP A 275 -21.52 5.04 -9.52
N GLU A 276 -20.42 5.67 -9.13
CA GLU A 276 -20.36 6.52 -7.94
C GLU A 276 -19.68 7.86 -8.25
N PRO A 277 -20.23 8.96 -7.70
CA PRO A 277 -19.55 10.25 -7.74
C PRO A 277 -18.13 10.17 -7.17
N ILE A 278 -17.21 10.97 -7.71
CA ILE A 278 -15.81 10.97 -7.29
C ILE A 278 -15.63 11.22 -5.78
N GLY A 279 -16.46 12.09 -5.19
CA GLY A 279 -16.43 12.39 -3.75
C GLY A 279 -16.80 11.18 -2.89
N THR A 280 -17.68 10.30 -3.37
CA THR A 280 -18.04 9.06 -2.68
C THR A 280 -16.95 8.01 -2.84
N ARG A 281 -16.50 7.76 -4.07
CA ARG A 281 -15.50 6.72 -4.33
C ARG A 281 -14.14 7.01 -3.72
N ASN A 282 -13.76 8.28 -3.56
CA ASN A 282 -12.50 8.67 -2.91
C ASN A 282 -12.42 8.30 -1.43
N ARG A 283 -13.57 8.00 -0.80
CA ARG A 283 -13.62 7.53 0.60
C ARG A 283 -13.27 6.06 0.74
N TRP A 284 -13.25 5.29 -0.35
CA TRP A 284 -13.03 3.86 -0.35
C TRP A 284 -11.65 3.52 -0.85
N LEU A 285 -11.01 2.58 -0.16
CA LEU A 285 -9.77 1.95 -0.59
C LEU A 285 -10.05 0.48 -0.87
N THR A 286 -9.43 -0.04 -1.92
CA THR A 286 -9.42 -1.48 -2.18
C THR A 286 -8.19 -2.11 -1.56
N VAL A 287 -8.37 -3.33 -1.04
CA VAL A 287 -7.30 -4.16 -0.46
C VAL A 287 -7.39 -5.55 -1.07
N PHE A 288 -6.28 -6.06 -1.55
CA PHE A 288 -6.16 -7.43 -2.04
C PHE A 288 -4.73 -7.93 -1.96
N SER A 289 -4.56 -9.24 -2.08
CA SER A 289 -3.25 -9.84 -2.23
C SER A 289 -3.16 -10.65 -3.52
N LEU A 290 -1.93 -10.77 -4.06
CA LEU A 290 -1.62 -11.66 -5.17
C LEU A 290 -0.58 -12.68 -4.74
N GLY A 291 -0.66 -13.87 -5.34
CA GLY A 291 0.32 -14.94 -5.19
C GLY A 291 0.55 -15.62 -6.53
N TRP A 292 1.55 -16.50 -6.61
CA TRP A 292 1.77 -17.31 -7.79
C TRP A 292 0.68 -18.37 -7.96
N THR A 293 0.34 -18.67 -9.23
CA THR A 293 -0.56 -19.78 -9.61
C THR A 293 0.01 -21.12 -9.19
#